data_7310f26fbf444ad3e8056dccf2d6297d
#
_entry.id   7310f26fbf444ad3e8056dccf2d6297d
#
_cell.length_a   1.000
_cell.length_b   1.000
_cell.length_c   1.000
_cell.angle_alpha   90.00
_cell.angle_beta   90.00
_cell.angle_gamma   90.00
#
_symmetry.space_group_name_H-M   'P 1'
#
loop_
_entity.id
_entity.type
_entity.pdbx_description
1 polymer ?
#
loop_
_entity_poly.entity_id
_entity_poly.type
_entity_poly.pdbx_seq_one_letter_code
_entity_poly.pdbx_strand_id
1 'polypeptide(L)'
;DRQSGPVLLKYAEEHIKEDILPKITAGDCCFCIGLSEPNSGSDLFAASTKATRTDDGYLINGTKLWTSNAHQAEYMIGLFRTSPPTKENRRHGLTQFLVNLKQPGITINPVRNMAGKHDFNEVLFEDLFIPDDHLLGEVDSAWKQATSELAYERSGPERFLETFYVLPELVRVIGQKPDARAAEGIGRLVAQLHTLRRMSVSVNGML
;
A
#
# COMPACT_ATOMS: atom_id res chain seq x y z
N ASP A 1 -2.53 9.69 1.26
CA ASP A 1 -2.15 8.28 1.17
C ASP A 1 -3.26 7.42 1.79
N ARG A 2 -3.84 6.49 1.00
CA ARG A 2 -5.01 5.69 1.40
C ARG A 2 -4.66 4.38 2.08
N GLN A 3 -3.44 3.91 1.94
CA GLN A 3 -2.98 2.67 2.56
C GLN A 3 -2.34 3.00 3.91
N SER A 4 -1.34 3.86 3.91
CA SER A 4 -0.53 4.14 5.08
C SER A 4 -1.26 4.96 6.14
N GLY A 5 -2.07 5.95 5.73
CA GLY A 5 -2.85 6.76 6.66
C GLY A 5 -3.76 5.94 7.59
N PRO A 6 -4.65 5.08 7.07
CA PRO A 6 -5.49 4.21 7.88
C PRO A 6 -4.72 3.22 8.76
N VAL A 7 -3.61 2.67 8.26
CA VAL A 7 -2.75 1.75 9.03
C VAL A 7 -2.12 2.48 10.21
N LEU A 8 -1.53 3.65 9.99
CA LEU A 8 -0.94 4.47 11.05
C LEU A 8 -2.02 4.89 12.08
N LEU A 9 -3.16 5.39 11.61
CA LEU A 9 -4.25 5.83 12.48
C LEU A 9 -4.71 4.72 13.44
N LYS A 10 -4.70 3.47 12.98
CA LYS A 10 -5.20 2.33 13.75
C LYS A 10 -4.14 1.65 14.60
N TYR A 11 -2.89 1.58 14.13
CA TYR A 11 -1.88 0.68 14.68
C TYR A 11 -0.59 1.36 15.16
N ALA A 12 -0.33 2.61 14.81
CA ALA A 12 0.87 3.32 15.27
C ALA A 12 0.71 3.86 16.69
N GLU A 13 1.84 4.10 17.35
CA GLU A 13 1.91 4.82 18.63
C GLU A 13 1.43 6.28 18.46
N GLU A 14 0.93 6.89 19.56
CA GLU A 14 0.27 8.20 19.48
C GLU A 14 1.23 9.30 19.00
N HIS A 15 2.46 9.33 19.49
CA HIS A 15 3.45 10.32 19.05
C HIS A 15 3.78 10.23 17.54
N ILE A 16 3.75 9.02 16.96
CA ILE A 16 3.93 8.80 15.51
C ILE A 16 2.73 9.35 14.73
N LYS A 17 1.50 9.14 15.25
CA LYS A 17 0.29 9.68 14.63
C LYS A 17 0.32 11.20 14.64
N GLU A 18 0.67 11.81 15.77
CA GLU A 18 0.75 13.26 15.93
C GLU A 18 1.79 13.90 15.02
N ASP A 19 2.92 13.21 14.77
CA ASP A 19 3.97 13.69 13.88
C ASP A 19 3.65 13.48 12.40
N ILE A 20 3.17 12.30 12.01
CA ILE A 20 3.12 11.88 10.60
C ILE A 20 1.76 12.14 9.93
N LEU A 21 0.63 11.94 10.61
CA LEU A 21 -0.68 12.13 9.98
C LEU A 21 -0.93 13.55 9.45
N PRO A 22 -0.52 14.62 10.17
CA PRO A 22 -0.60 15.98 9.62
C PRO A 22 0.24 16.16 8.34
N LYS A 23 1.42 15.56 8.26
CA LYS A 23 2.28 15.62 7.06
C LYS A 23 1.66 14.91 5.87
N ILE A 24 0.99 13.76 6.09
CA ILE A 24 0.23 13.07 5.04
C ILE A 24 -0.90 13.96 4.51
N THR A 25 -1.68 14.58 5.38
CA THR A 25 -2.81 15.43 4.98
C THR A 25 -2.39 16.73 4.31
N ALA A 26 -1.24 17.27 4.68
CA ALA A 26 -0.63 18.43 4.03
C ALA A 26 0.02 18.11 2.68
N GLY A 27 0.32 16.81 2.42
CA GLY A 27 1.10 16.39 1.25
C GLY A 27 2.61 16.58 1.42
N ASP A 28 3.08 16.75 2.64
CA ASP A 28 4.48 17.02 2.98
C ASP A 28 5.33 15.75 3.13
N CYS A 29 4.71 14.58 3.13
CA CYS A 29 5.41 13.30 3.10
C CYS A 29 4.71 12.28 2.21
N CYS A 30 5.51 11.39 1.62
CA CYS A 30 5.06 10.30 0.76
C CYS A 30 5.44 8.95 1.38
N PHE A 31 4.59 7.97 1.13
CA PHE A 31 4.77 6.60 1.56
C PHE A 31 4.94 5.64 0.40
N CYS A 32 5.67 4.57 0.63
CA CYS A 32 5.63 3.37 -0.20
C CYS A 32 5.30 2.14 0.65
N ILE A 33 4.98 1.03 -0.01
CA ILE A 33 4.58 -0.21 0.62
C ILE A 33 5.57 -1.31 0.26
N GLY A 34 6.19 -1.90 1.29
CA GLY A 34 7.20 -2.95 1.16
C GLY A 34 6.65 -4.33 1.55
N LEU A 35 5.82 -4.94 0.70
CA LEU A 35 5.26 -6.28 0.92
C LEU A 35 6.01 -7.35 0.14
N SER A 36 6.10 -7.20 -1.17
CA SER A 36 6.66 -8.20 -2.09
C SER A 36 8.17 -8.34 -1.96
N GLU A 37 8.67 -9.55 -2.23
CA GLU A 37 10.10 -9.90 -2.26
C GLU A 37 10.42 -10.66 -3.56
N PRO A 38 11.69 -10.87 -3.93
CA PRO A 38 12.03 -11.62 -5.15
C PRO A 38 11.34 -12.99 -5.26
N ASN A 39 11.13 -13.68 -4.13
CA ASN A 39 10.50 -14.99 -4.07
C ASN A 39 9.10 -14.99 -3.41
N SER A 40 8.53 -13.80 -3.15
CA SER A 40 7.26 -13.66 -2.44
C SER A 40 6.47 -12.48 -3.02
N GLY A 41 5.42 -12.78 -3.77
CA GLY A 41 4.48 -11.80 -4.31
C GLY A 41 3.06 -12.16 -3.90
N SER A 42 2.35 -12.92 -4.74
CA SER A 42 0.99 -13.39 -4.42
C SER A 42 0.94 -14.26 -3.17
N ASP A 43 1.98 -15.04 -2.90
CA ASP A 43 2.16 -15.76 -1.63
C ASP A 43 2.97 -14.91 -0.64
N LEU A 44 2.33 -13.93 0.01
CA LEU A 44 2.95 -13.06 1.01
C LEU A 44 3.50 -13.82 2.22
N PHE A 45 2.99 -15.04 2.48
CA PHE A 45 3.47 -15.87 3.59
C PHE A 45 4.88 -16.43 3.37
N ALA A 46 5.35 -16.42 2.13
CA ALA A 46 6.72 -16.79 1.79
C ALA A 46 7.73 -15.66 2.04
N ALA A 47 7.28 -14.49 2.55
CA ALA A 47 8.19 -13.39 2.87
C ALA A 47 9.25 -13.84 3.86
N SER A 48 10.51 -13.51 3.56
CA SER A 48 11.72 -14.00 4.22
C SER A 48 12.65 -12.90 4.73
N THR A 49 12.43 -11.64 4.34
CA THR A 49 13.17 -10.49 4.91
C THR A 49 12.99 -10.50 6.43
N LYS A 50 14.09 -10.67 7.14
CA LYS A 50 14.07 -10.91 8.59
C LYS A 50 13.99 -9.61 9.37
N ALA A 51 13.26 -9.67 10.49
CA ALA A 51 13.31 -8.72 11.58
C ALA A 51 13.79 -9.46 12.83
N THR A 52 15.06 -9.31 13.17
CA THR A 52 15.67 -9.97 14.32
C THR A 52 15.54 -9.08 15.55
N ARG A 53 14.93 -9.59 16.61
CA ARG A 53 14.76 -8.88 17.88
C ARG A 53 16.11 -8.48 18.50
N THR A 54 16.20 -7.25 18.99
CA THR A 54 17.28 -6.70 19.83
C THR A 54 16.69 -6.22 21.16
N ASP A 55 17.49 -5.62 22.04
CA ASP A 55 17.01 -5.12 23.32
C ASP A 55 15.98 -3.97 23.15
N ASP A 56 16.20 -3.04 22.20
CA ASP A 56 15.43 -1.82 22.03
C ASP A 56 14.64 -1.76 20.69
N GLY A 57 14.60 -2.83 19.91
CA GLY A 57 13.98 -2.84 18.60
C GLY A 57 14.30 -4.07 17.77
N TYR A 58 14.46 -3.88 16.47
CA TYR A 58 14.69 -4.93 15.50
C TYR A 58 15.76 -4.55 14.49
N LEU A 59 16.59 -5.52 14.09
CA LEU A 59 17.49 -5.43 12.96
C LEU A 59 16.87 -6.10 11.74
N ILE A 60 16.74 -5.35 10.66
CA ILE A 60 16.13 -5.80 9.41
C ILE A 60 17.22 -6.16 8.41
N ASN A 61 17.11 -7.36 7.84
CA ASN A 61 17.99 -7.86 6.79
C ASN A 61 17.19 -8.56 5.69
N GLY A 62 17.42 -8.19 4.44
CA GLY A 62 16.79 -8.79 3.26
C GLY A 62 16.42 -7.77 2.20
N THR A 63 15.45 -8.11 1.35
CA THR A 63 15.15 -7.32 0.15
C THR A 63 13.65 -7.27 -0.10
N LYS A 64 13.12 -6.06 -0.35
CA LYS A 64 11.79 -5.87 -0.93
C LYS A 64 11.91 -5.54 -2.41
N LEU A 65 10.94 -6.01 -3.20
CA LEU A 65 10.94 -5.83 -4.65
C LEU A 65 9.57 -5.31 -5.12
N TRP A 66 9.56 -4.61 -6.25
CA TRP A 66 8.39 -3.97 -6.83
C TRP A 66 7.80 -2.86 -5.95
N THR A 67 8.63 -2.23 -5.12
CA THR A 67 8.21 -1.14 -4.24
C THR A 67 8.02 0.13 -5.06
N SER A 68 6.77 0.48 -5.29
CA SER A 68 6.42 1.67 -6.08
C SER A 68 6.89 2.94 -5.39
N ASN A 69 7.57 3.81 -6.13
CA ASN A 69 7.99 5.15 -5.71
C ASN A 69 8.89 5.20 -4.45
N ALA A 70 9.54 4.12 -4.03
CA ALA A 70 10.41 4.12 -2.84
C ALA A 70 11.52 5.18 -2.91
N HIS A 71 12.03 5.49 -4.11
CA HIS A 71 13.05 6.52 -4.33
C HIS A 71 12.56 7.96 -4.05
N GLN A 72 11.25 8.18 -3.94
CA GLN A 72 10.62 9.47 -3.65
C GLN A 72 9.96 9.50 -2.28
N ALA A 73 9.76 8.33 -1.65
CA ALA A 73 9.10 8.22 -0.36
C ALA A 73 10.04 8.56 0.81
N GLU A 74 9.48 9.14 1.86
CA GLU A 74 10.14 9.32 3.16
C GLU A 74 9.99 8.08 4.02
N TYR A 75 8.84 7.44 3.95
CA TYR A 75 8.48 6.32 4.80
C TYR A 75 8.01 5.11 4.00
N MET A 76 8.18 3.93 4.60
CA MET A 76 7.64 2.67 4.09
C MET A 76 6.84 1.97 5.19
N ILE A 77 5.70 1.39 4.85
CA ILE A 77 5.12 0.33 5.66
C ILE A 77 5.69 -1.00 5.13
N GLY A 78 6.56 -1.59 5.92
CA GLY A 78 7.27 -2.82 5.57
C GLY A 78 6.73 -4.04 6.31
N LEU A 79 6.57 -5.17 5.60
CA LEU A 79 6.19 -6.46 6.17
C LEU A 79 7.42 -7.34 6.30
N PHE A 80 7.77 -7.75 7.52
CA PHE A 80 8.99 -8.51 7.80
C PHE A 80 8.71 -9.77 8.59
N ARG A 81 9.65 -10.72 8.52
CA ARG A 81 9.61 -12.01 9.22
C ARG A 81 10.23 -11.89 10.60
N THR A 82 9.42 -11.86 11.64
CA THR A 82 9.83 -11.81 13.05
C THR A 82 10.03 -13.19 13.66
N SER A 83 9.24 -14.19 13.23
CA SER A 83 9.39 -15.58 13.64
C SER A 83 9.04 -16.56 12.52
N PRO A 84 9.44 -17.85 12.62
CA PRO A 84 9.09 -18.85 11.62
C PRO A 84 7.56 -19.08 11.56
N PRO A 85 7.01 -19.46 10.39
CA PRO A 85 5.64 -19.94 10.32
C PRO A 85 5.47 -21.21 11.13
N THR A 86 4.29 -21.45 11.72
CA THR A 86 3.98 -22.71 12.36
C THR A 86 3.37 -23.71 11.36
N LYS A 87 3.36 -25.00 11.73
CA LYS A 87 2.74 -26.03 10.89
C LYS A 87 1.23 -25.81 10.72
N GLU A 88 0.58 -25.28 11.76
CA GLU A 88 -0.84 -25.01 11.83
C GLU A 88 -1.23 -23.67 11.21
N ASN A 89 -0.29 -22.71 11.17
CA ASN A 89 -0.56 -21.35 10.70
C ASN A 89 0.61 -20.76 9.90
N ARG A 90 0.54 -20.86 8.59
CA ARG A 90 1.51 -20.22 7.67
C ARG A 90 1.55 -18.71 7.77
N ARG A 91 0.49 -18.09 8.32
CA ARG A 91 0.33 -16.63 8.45
C ARG A 91 1.07 -16.07 9.67
N HIS A 92 1.43 -16.94 10.61
CA HIS A 92 2.20 -16.56 11.80
C HIS A 92 3.61 -16.09 11.43
N GLY A 93 4.17 -15.20 12.24
CA GLY A 93 5.55 -14.76 12.15
C GLY A 93 5.82 -13.60 11.21
N LEU A 94 4.77 -12.89 10.77
CA LEU A 94 4.90 -11.66 10.00
C LEU A 94 4.44 -10.47 10.84
N THR A 95 5.22 -9.38 10.77
CA THR A 95 4.98 -8.13 11.50
C THR A 95 5.16 -6.94 10.56
N GLN A 96 4.34 -5.93 10.70
CA GLN A 96 4.50 -4.67 9.98
C GLN A 96 5.26 -3.65 10.81
N PHE A 97 6.07 -2.84 10.13
CA PHE A 97 6.84 -1.76 10.73
C PHE A 97 6.76 -0.50 9.88
N LEU A 98 6.83 0.63 10.57
CA LEU A 98 7.10 1.93 9.97
C LEU A 98 8.62 2.07 9.77
N VAL A 99 9.05 2.23 8.53
CA VAL A 99 10.46 2.39 8.15
C VAL A 99 10.68 3.81 7.65
N ASN A 100 11.63 4.51 8.25
CA ASN A 100 12.14 5.76 7.69
C ASN A 100 13.20 5.43 6.63
N LEU A 101 12.92 5.73 5.37
CA LEU A 101 13.78 5.39 4.22
C LEU A 101 15.06 6.25 4.13
N LYS A 102 15.22 7.26 4.99
CA LYS A 102 16.42 8.10 5.06
C LYS A 102 17.47 7.57 6.04
N GLN A 103 17.18 6.47 6.74
CA GLN A 103 18.12 5.86 7.68
C GLN A 103 19.26 5.12 6.97
N PRO A 104 20.44 4.98 7.62
CA PRO A 104 21.49 4.11 7.14
C PRO A 104 21.05 2.65 7.13
N GLY A 105 21.68 1.83 6.30
CA GLY A 105 21.32 0.41 6.13
C GLY A 105 20.22 0.17 5.08
N ILE A 106 19.86 1.19 4.29
CA ILE A 106 18.88 1.08 3.20
C ILE A 106 19.54 1.47 1.88
N THR A 107 19.43 0.59 0.88
CA THR A 107 19.80 0.87 -0.50
C THR A 107 18.59 0.72 -1.40
N ILE A 108 18.30 1.75 -2.21
CA ILE A 108 17.16 1.77 -3.12
C ILE A 108 17.68 1.72 -4.56
N ASN A 109 17.40 0.61 -5.25
CA ASN A 109 17.80 0.38 -6.63
C ASN A 109 16.62 0.52 -7.59
N PRO A 110 16.79 1.18 -8.75
CA PRO A 110 15.73 1.35 -9.72
C PRO A 110 15.38 0.04 -10.44
N VAL A 111 14.09 -0.26 -10.54
CA VAL A 111 13.55 -1.27 -11.46
C VAL A 111 12.80 -0.54 -12.57
N ARG A 112 13.37 -0.56 -13.77
CA ARG A 112 12.79 0.12 -14.93
C ARG A 112 11.75 -0.76 -15.62
N ASN A 113 10.62 -0.16 -15.98
CA ASN A 113 9.60 -0.83 -16.77
C ASN A 113 9.97 -0.86 -18.27
N MET A 114 9.16 -1.53 -19.10
CA MET A 114 9.40 -1.65 -20.55
C MET A 114 9.40 -0.30 -21.29
N ALA A 115 8.79 0.74 -20.73
CA ALA A 115 8.84 2.09 -21.27
C ALA A 115 10.06 2.89 -20.79
N GLY A 116 10.99 2.25 -20.06
CA GLY A 116 12.18 2.88 -19.49
C GLY A 116 11.92 3.75 -18.27
N LYS A 117 10.67 3.84 -17.76
CA LYS A 117 10.32 4.62 -16.58
C LYS A 117 10.77 3.93 -15.30
N HIS A 118 11.13 4.76 -14.32
CA HIS A 118 11.53 4.34 -12.98
C HIS A 118 10.34 4.52 -12.01
N ASP A 119 9.42 3.56 -12.03
CA ASP A 119 8.23 3.56 -11.16
C ASP A 119 8.42 2.61 -9.96
N PHE A 120 9.23 1.57 -10.12
CA PHE A 120 9.43 0.52 -9.13
C PHE A 120 10.86 0.48 -8.62
N ASN A 121 11.03 -0.10 -7.44
CA ASN A 121 12.34 -0.21 -6.81
C ASN A 121 12.52 -1.60 -6.17
N GLU A 122 13.77 -2.02 -6.13
CA GLU A 122 14.29 -2.94 -5.14
C GLU A 122 14.78 -2.14 -3.95
N VAL A 123 14.43 -2.58 -2.74
CA VAL A 123 14.87 -1.96 -1.49
C VAL A 123 15.60 -3.00 -0.67
N LEU A 124 16.91 -2.82 -0.53
CA LEU A 124 17.80 -3.69 0.23
C LEU A 124 17.96 -3.14 1.65
N PHE A 125 17.87 -4.03 2.63
CA PHE A 125 18.09 -3.75 4.05
C PHE A 125 19.31 -4.53 4.54
N GLU A 126 20.27 -3.80 5.13
CA GLU A 126 21.51 -4.33 5.69
C GLU A 126 21.67 -3.77 7.11
N ASP A 127 21.37 -4.60 8.10
CA ASP A 127 21.38 -4.26 9.53
C ASP A 127 20.62 -2.95 9.84
N LEU A 128 19.51 -2.70 9.14
CA LEU A 128 18.65 -1.57 9.41
C LEU A 128 18.03 -1.70 10.80
N PHE A 129 18.29 -0.76 11.70
CA PHE A 129 17.65 -0.73 13.01
C PHE A 129 16.29 -0.04 12.96
N ILE A 130 15.26 -0.68 13.50
CA ILE A 130 13.93 -0.12 13.70
C ILE A 130 13.61 -0.21 15.20
N PRO A 131 13.32 0.91 15.87
CA PRO A 131 12.97 0.92 17.28
C PRO A 131 11.57 0.33 17.54
N ASP A 132 11.31 -0.07 18.77
CA ASP A 132 10.07 -0.76 19.17
C ASP A 132 8.80 0.03 18.89
N ASP A 133 8.83 1.34 19.08
CA ASP A 133 7.71 2.24 18.86
C ASP A 133 7.31 2.39 17.39
N HIS A 134 8.15 1.95 16.46
CA HIS A 134 7.84 1.89 15.02
C HIS A 134 7.19 0.56 14.60
N LEU A 135 6.92 -0.35 15.53
CA LEU A 135 6.12 -1.54 15.29
C LEU A 135 4.66 -1.15 15.08
N LEU A 136 4.03 -1.66 14.04
CA LEU A 136 2.63 -1.40 13.74
C LEU A 136 1.78 -2.59 14.16
N GLY A 137 0.95 -2.40 15.20
CA GLY A 137 0.07 -3.42 15.77
C GLY A 137 0.79 -4.43 16.66
N GLU A 138 0.61 -5.72 16.43
CA GLU A 138 1.14 -6.81 17.27
C GLU A 138 2.18 -7.63 16.51
N VAL A 139 3.22 -8.08 17.22
CA VAL A 139 4.24 -9.01 16.68
C VAL A 139 3.58 -10.28 16.17
N ASP A 140 4.06 -10.79 15.03
CA ASP A 140 3.61 -12.04 14.39
C ASP A 140 2.15 -12.03 13.88
N SER A 141 1.46 -10.89 13.93
CA SER A 141 0.01 -10.77 13.68
C SER A 141 -0.34 -9.91 12.45
N ALA A 142 0.62 -9.57 11.61
CA ALA A 142 0.45 -8.61 10.51
C ALA A 142 -0.56 -9.03 9.42
N TRP A 143 -1.05 -10.27 9.42
CA TRP A 143 -2.02 -10.71 8.41
C TRP A 143 -3.30 -9.86 8.41
N LYS A 144 -3.84 -9.54 9.58
CA LYS A 144 -5.05 -8.70 9.70
C LYS A 144 -4.82 -7.29 9.16
N GLN A 145 -3.65 -6.73 9.46
CA GLN A 145 -3.26 -5.38 9.02
C GLN A 145 -3.09 -5.34 7.50
N ALA A 146 -2.29 -6.26 6.94
CA ALA A 146 -2.04 -6.34 5.50
C ALA A 146 -3.34 -6.57 4.70
N THR A 147 -4.28 -7.38 5.19
CA THR A 147 -5.56 -7.59 4.53
C THR A 147 -6.48 -6.38 4.63
N SER A 148 -6.50 -5.68 5.77
CA SER A 148 -7.23 -4.43 5.96
C SER A 148 -6.69 -3.33 5.04
N GLU A 149 -5.36 -3.18 4.96
CA GLU A 149 -4.68 -2.25 4.06
C GLU A 149 -5.08 -2.46 2.60
N LEU A 150 -5.06 -3.71 2.13
CA LEU A 150 -5.48 -4.06 0.78
C LEU A 150 -6.98 -3.78 0.54
N ALA A 151 -7.82 -3.88 1.57
CA ALA A 151 -9.24 -3.54 1.45
C ALA A 151 -9.42 -2.03 1.22
N TYR A 152 -8.73 -1.17 1.97
CA TYR A 152 -8.73 0.27 1.73
C TYR A 152 -8.19 0.62 0.33
N GLU A 153 -7.07 0.02 -0.07
CA GLU A 153 -6.50 0.23 -1.40
C GLU A 153 -7.49 -0.12 -2.52
N ARG A 154 -8.17 -1.26 -2.39
CA ARG A 154 -9.00 -1.81 -3.48
C ARG A 154 -10.41 -1.24 -3.54
N SER A 155 -10.91 -0.63 -2.47
CA SER A 155 -12.25 -0.04 -2.40
C SER A 155 -12.31 1.41 -2.87
N GLY A 156 -11.17 2.05 -3.09
CA GLY A 156 -11.08 3.46 -3.40
C GLY A 156 -11.74 3.86 -4.74
N PRO A 157 -12.32 5.07 -4.80
CA PRO A 157 -13.04 5.55 -5.98
C PRO A 157 -12.15 5.75 -7.21
N GLU A 158 -10.85 5.93 -7.05
CA GLU A 158 -9.91 6.07 -8.18
C GLU A 158 -9.89 4.84 -9.08
N ARG A 159 -10.20 3.66 -8.57
CA ARG A 159 -10.26 2.43 -9.36
C ARG A 159 -11.23 2.49 -10.54
N PHE A 160 -12.24 3.33 -10.45
CA PHE A 160 -13.23 3.53 -11.52
C PHE A 160 -13.39 4.99 -11.96
N LEU A 161 -12.83 5.95 -11.22
CA LEU A 161 -12.88 7.37 -11.57
C LEU A 161 -11.66 7.87 -12.33
N GLU A 162 -10.57 7.08 -12.41
CA GLU A 162 -9.34 7.47 -13.10
C GLU A 162 -9.58 7.90 -14.55
N THR A 163 -10.50 7.23 -15.25
CA THR A 163 -10.89 7.55 -16.63
C THR A 163 -12.21 8.30 -16.73
N PHE A 164 -12.80 8.72 -15.62
CA PHE A 164 -14.13 9.33 -15.59
C PHE A 164 -14.25 10.56 -16.48
N TYR A 165 -13.21 11.37 -16.60
CA TYR A 165 -13.19 12.58 -17.44
C TYR A 165 -13.42 12.28 -18.93
N VAL A 166 -13.19 11.04 -19.38
CA VAL A 166 -13.46 10.62 -20.76
C VAL A 166 -14.96 10.54 -21.03
N LEU A 167 -15.78 10.19 -20.03
CA LEU A 167 -17.22 10.05 -20.20
C LEU A 167 -17.95 11.39 -20.50
N PRO A 168 -17.71 12.48 -19.73
CA PRO A 168 -18.26 13.80 -20.08
C PRO A 168 -17.84 14.28 -21.47
N GLU A 169 -16.59 14.02 -21.86
CA GLU A 169 -16.12 14.38 -23.20
C GLU A 169 -16.80 13.55 -24.30
N LEU A 170 -17.00 12.27 -24.08
CA LEU A 170 -17.78 11.41 -24.98
C LEU A 170 -19.20 11.95 -25.15
N VAL A 171 -19.87 12.30 -24.04
CA VAL A 171 -21.24 12.89 -24.08
C VAL A 171 -21.23 14.20 -24.83
N ARG A 172 -20.22 15.05 -24.62
CA ARG A 172 -20.08 16.33 -25.34
C ARG A 172 -19.95 16.14 -26.87
N VAL A 173 -19.13 15.17 -27.29
CA VAL A 173 -18.88 14.87 -28.71
C VAL A 173 -20.13 14.28 -29.39
N ILE A 174 -20.83 13.36 -28.72
CA ILE A 174 -22.06 12.74 -29.24
C ILE A 174 -23.20 13.74 -29.34
N GLY A 175 -23.24 14.75 -28.45
CA GLY A 175 -24.24 15.82 -28.47
C GLY A 175 -25.61 15.42 -27.90
N GLN A 176 -26.59 16.31 -28.08
CA GLN A 176 -27.91 16.17 -27.44
C GLN A 176 -28.89 15.21 -28.16
N LYS A 177 -28.55 14.76 -29.34
CA LYS A 177 -29.41 13.86 -30.15
C LYS A 177 -28.60 12.62 -30.57
N PRO A 178 -28.20 11.77 -29.61
CA PRO A 178 -27.51 10.53 -29.93
C PRO A 178 -28.41 9.55 -30.68
N ASP A 179 -27.83 8.72 -31.51
CA ASP A 179 -28.55 7.54 -32.00
C ASP A 179 -28.86 6.55 -30.87
N ALA A 180 -29.73 5.58 -31.10
CA ALA A 180 -30.18 4.66 -30.11
C ALA A 180 -29.02 3.82 -29.51
N ARG A 181 -28.03 3.45 -30.32
CA ARG A 181 -26.84 2.68 -29.89
C ARG A 181 -25.94 3.49 -28.98
N ALA A 182 -25.67 4.74 -29.34
CA ALA A 182 -24.87 5.64 -28.53
C ALA A 182 -25.57 5.95 -27.19
N ALA A 183 -26.88 6.20 -27.21
CA ALA A 183 -27.69 6.45 -26.02
C ALA A 183 -27.66 5.24 -25.07
N GLU A 184 -27.85 4.01 -25.59
CA GLU A 184 -27.75 2.78 -24.81
C GLU A 184 -26.36 2.60 -24.20
N GLY A 185 -25.29 2.79 -24.99
CA GLY A 185 -23.90 2.67 -24.51
C GLY A 185 -23.61 3.62 -23.37
N ILE A 186 -23.98 4.91 -23.50
CA ILE A 186 -23.82 5.91 -22.43
C ILE A 186 -24.64 5.51 -21.20
N GLY A 187 -25.89 5.09 -21.38
CA GLY A 187 -26.76 4.67 -20.28
C GLY A 187 -26.16 3.52 -19.47
N ARG A 188 -25.58 2.51 -20.14
CA ARG A 188 -24.87 1.39 -19.48
C ARG A 188 -23.65 1.88 -18.69
N LEU A 189 -22.81 2.75 -19.26
CA LEU A 189 -21.63 3.31 -18.56
C LEU A 189 -22.03 4.08 -17.31
N VAL A 190 -23.04 4.93 -17.40
CA VAL A 190 -23.56 5.70 -16.26
C VAL A 190 -24.10 4.77 -15.17
N ALA A 191 -24.88 3.73 -15.53
CA ALA A 191 -25.40 2.76 -14.57
C ALA A 191 -24.28 2.01 -13.86
N GLN A 192 -23.26 1.56 -14.59
CA GLN A 192 -22.10 0.86 -14.02
C GLN A 192 -21.31 1.78 -13.07
N LEU A 193 -21.02 3.00 -13.47
CA LEU A 193 -20.31 3.98 -12.62
C LEU A 193 -21.10 4.29 -11.34
N HIS A 194 -22.43 4.43 -11.44
CA HIS A 194 -23.27 4.64 -10.26
C HIS A 194 -23.21 3.45 -9.31
N THR A 195 -23.29 2.25 -9.85
CA THR A 195 -23.20 1.00 -9.06
C THR A 195 -21.85 0.90 -8.36
N LEU A 196 -20.74 1.08 -9.08
CA LEU A 196 -19.39 1.04 -8.53
C LEU A 196 -19.19 2.09 -7.43
N ARG A 197 -19.70 3.32 -7.64
CA ARG A 197 -19.67 4.36 -6.61
C ARG A 197 -20.42 3.94 -5.34
N ARG A 198 -21.61 3.36 -5.48
CA ARG A 198 -22.40 2.87 -4.34
C ARG A 198 -21.69 1.75 -3.60
N MET A 199 -21.08 0.80 -4.33
CA MET A 199 -20.28 -0.27 -3.74
C MET A 199 -19.06 0.27 -2.99
N SER A 200 -18.32 1.20 -3.57
CA SER A 200 -17.16 1.84 -2.91
C SER A 200 -17.55 2.52 -1.60
N VAL A 201 -18.62 3.30 -1.60
CA VAL A 201 -19.14 3.94 -0.37
C VAL A 201 -19.57 2.90 0.67
N SER A 202 -20.25 1.83 0.25
CA SER A 202 -20.68 0.76 1.15
C SER A 202 -19.50 0.03 1.79
N VAL A 203 -18.47 -0.30 1.00
CA VAL A 203 -17.27 -0.98 1.52
C VAL A 203 -16.52 -0.08 2.52
N ASN A 204 -16.33 1.21 2.18
CA ASN A 204 -15.69 2.14 3.10
C ASN A 204 -16.46 2.32 4.43
N GLY A 205 -17.77 2.15 4.42
CA GLY A 205 -18.58 2.18 5.64
C GLY A 205 -18.51 0.88 6.47
N MET A 206 -17.93 -0.20 5.94
CA MET A 206 -17.71 -1.47 6.63
C MET A 206 -16.29 -1.65 7.17
N LEU A 207 -15.34 -0.86 6.70
CA LEU A 207 -13.94 -0.86 7.13
C LEU A 207 -13.71 0.04 8.35
#